data_00338d86b2160d2faf2c43bbfb710011
#
_entry.id   00338d86b2160d2faf2c43bbfb710011
#
_cell.length_a   1.000
_cell.length_b   1.000
_cell.length_c   1.000
_cell.angle_alpha   90.00
_cell.angle_beta   90.00
_cell.angle_gamma   90.00
#
_symmetry.space_group_name_H-M   'P 1'
#
loop_
_entity.id
_entity.type
_entity.pdbx_description
1 polymer ?
#
loop_
_entity_poly.entity_id
_entity_poly.type
_entity_poly.pdbx_seq_one_letter_code
_entity_poly.pdbx_strand_id
1 'polypeptide(L)'
;MQNRRDFIKRASLLLAGGMVMPNFLYSRNNGISLQTGSKHIGLQLYSLRDMVKDAGIRKTLETVAQMGYNHLETAGYNDGKIYGLEPAEFKKMVDDLGMKATSAHLGRELSGDYEADMAWWSKAIDTHNTAGFKYIIMPWAPLKGERATLDNIKRYADYF
;
A
#
# COMPACT_ATOMS: atom_id res chain seq x y z
N MET A 1 -9.14 -32.78 10.73
CA MET A 1 -8.63 -31.42 11.05
C MET A 1 -7.18 -31.55 11.49
N GLN A 2 -6.25 -31.03 10.71
CA GLN A 2 -4.83 -31.05 11.09
C GLN A 2 -4.62 -30.01 12.21
N ASN A 3 -4.04 -30.47 13.32
CA ASN A 3 -3.84 -29.67 14.51
C ASN A 3 -2.62 -28.73 14.31
N ARG A 4 -2.73 -27.47 14.73
CA ARG A 4 -1.63 -26.47 14.63
C ARG A 4 -0.30 -26.97 15.20
N ARG A 5 -0.33 -27.83 16.22
CA ARG A 5 0.85 -28.46 16.80
C ARG A 5 1.57 -29.41 15.84
N ASP A 6 0.83 -30.14 15.00
CA ASP A 6 1.41 -31.07 14.03
C ASP A 6 2.06 -30.35 12.85
N PHE A 7 1.52 -29.19 12.47
CA PHE A 7 2.13 -28.31 11.49
C PHE A 7 3.48 -27.75 11.99
N ILE A 8 3.53 -27.25 13.21
CA ILE A 8 4.77 -26.71 13.82
C ILE A 8 5.84 -27.80 13.96
N LYS A 9 5.47 -29.01 14.39
CA LYS A 9 6.41 -30.15 14.50
C LYS A 9 6.99 -30.55 13.14
N ARG A 10 6.18 -30.55 12.08
CA ARG A 10 6.64 -30.89 10.71
C ARG A 10 7.51 -29.78 10.12
N ALA A 11 7.22 -28.52 10.38
CA ALA A 11 8.05 -27.38 9.97
C ALA A 11 9.42 -27.39 10.67
N SER A 12 9.47 -27.75 11.95
CA SER A 12 10.73 -27.85 12.72
C SER A 12 11.63 -29.00 12.24
N LEU A 13 11.05 -30.12 11.78
CA LEU A 13 11.82 -31.23 11.21
C LEU A 13 12.45 -30.87 9.85
N LEU A 14 11.79 -30.03 9.04
CA LEU A 14 12.34 -29.55 7.77
C LEU A 14 13.50 -28.57 7.96
N LEU A 15 13.46 -27.77 9.03
CA LEU A 15 14.55 -26.85 9.38
C LEU A 15 15.77 -27.61 9.97
N ALA A 16 15.58 -28.67 10.74
CA ALA A 16 16.67 -29.48 11.27
C ALA A 16 17.40 -30.33 10.20
N GLY A 17 16.68 -30.77 9.14
CA GLY A 17 17.28 -31.47 7.99
C GLY A 17 18.13 -30.60 7.10
N GLY A 18 17.95 -29.28 7.10
CA GLY A 18 18.73 -28.35 6.28
C GLY A 18 20.14 -28.05 6.80
N MET A 19 20.45 -28.40 8.04
CA MET A 19 21.78 -28.13 8.62
C MET A 19 22.82 -29.23 8.37
N VAL A 20 22.46 -30.36 7.74
CA VAL A 20 23.35 -31.52 7.56
C VAL A 20 23.92 -31.60 6.14
N MET A 21 23.68 -30.64 5.24
CA MET A 21 24.26 -30.62 3.90
C MET A 21 25.06 -29.34 3.60
N PRO A 22 26.29 -29.19 4.11
CA PRO A 22 27.12 -28.03 3.80
C PRO A 22 27.66 -28.00 2.37
N ASN A 23 27.53 -29.09 1.59
CA ASN A 23 28.16 -29.19 0.27
C ASN A 23 27.22 -29.04 -0.94
N PHE A 24 25.91 -28.83 -0.75
CA PHE A 24 24.99 -28.66 -1.88
C PHE A 24 24.94 -27.23 -2.43
N LEU A 25 25.52 -26.27 -1.72
CA LEU A 25 25.56 -24.85 -2.13
C LEU A 25 26.81 -24.46 -2.92
N TYR A 26 27.73 -25.39 -3.22
CA TYR A 26 28.94 -25.12 -3.99
C TYR A 26 28.95 -25.83 -5.35
N SER A 27 27.81 -25.91 -6.02
CA SER A 27 27.80 -26.18 -7.45
C SER A 27 27.92 -24.86 -8.23
N ARG A 28 29.18 -24.45 -8.34
CA ARG A 28 29.59 -23.37 -9.22
C ARG A 28 29.52 -23.91 -10.65
N ASN A 29 28.85 -23.17 -11.53
CA ASN A 29 28.79 -23.29 -12.98
C ASN A 29 27.87 -24.37 -13.55
N ASN A 30 26.54 -24.14 -13.48
CA ASN A 30 25.67 -24.27 -14.65
C ASN A 30 24.42 -23.46 -14.38
N GLY A 31 24.20 -22.43 -15.17
CA GLY A 31 23.21 -21.34 -15.07
C GLY A 31 21.76 -21.76 -14.79
N ILE A 32 21.47 -22.17 -13.56
CA ILE A 32 20.16 -21.96 -13.01
C ILE A 32 20.23 -20.55 -12.42
N SER A 33 20.02 -19.56 -13.25
CA SER A 33 19.54 -18.27 -12.80
C SER A 33 18.22 -18.56 -12.11
N LEU A 34 18.26 -18.71 -10.79
CA LEU A 34 17.10 -18.39 -9.98
C LEU A 34 16.85 -16.91 -10.27
N GLN A 35 16.03 -16.64 -11.28
CA GLN A 35 15.38 -15.36 -11.41
C GLN A 35 14.62 -15.20 -10.10
N THR A 36 15.29 -14.61 -9.13
CA THR A 36 14.63 -13.96 -8.01
C THR A 36 13.91 -12.78 -8.64
N GLY A 37 12.76 -13.08 -9.28
CA GLY A 37 11.82 -12.06 -9.66
C GLY A 37 11.65 -11.21 -8.42
N SER A 38 11.99 -9.92 -8.49
CA SER A 38 11.89 -9.01 -7.37
C SER A 38 10.46 -9.13 -6.85
N LYS A 39 10.30 -9.73 -5.67
CA LYS A 39 8.98 -9.88 -5.06
C LYS A 39 8.48 -8.47 -4.80
N HIS A 40 7.39 -8.12 -5.46
CA HIS A 40 6.71 -6.85 -5.18
C HIS A 40 5.93 -7.02 -3.89
N ILE A 41 6.47 -6.44 -2.81
CA ILE A 41 5.81 -6.46 -1.50
C ILE A 41 5.32 -5.06 -1.23
N GLY A 42 3.99 -4.93 -1.10
CA GLY A 42 3.31 -3.67 -0.84
C GLY A 42 2.94 -3.48 0.63
N LEU A 43 2.89 -2.25 1.08
CA LEU A 43 2.41 -1.86 2.39
C LEU A 43 1.45 -0.68 2.28
N GLN A 44 0.32 -0.77 3.00
CA GLN A 44 -0.59 0.35 3.19
C GLN A 44 -0.14 1.19 4.39
N LEU A 45 0.21 2.45 4.13
CA LEU A 45 0.74 3.37 5.16
C LEU A 45 -0.27 3.75 6.26
N TYR A 46 -1.56 3.50 6.05
CA TYR A 46 -2.54 3.65 7.13
C TYR A 46 -2.24 2.76 8.33
N SER A 47 -1.64 1.59 8.11
CA SER A 47 -1.20 0.69 9.17
C SER A 47 -0.09 1.28 10.03
N LEU A 48 0.63 2.27 9.51
CA LEU A 48 1.73 2.97 10.18
C LEU A 48 1.39 4.43 10.51
N ARG A 49 0.11 4.80 10.55
CA ARG A 49 -0.34 6.17 10.79
C ARG A 49 0.22 6.79 12.07
N ASP A 50 0.40 5.98 13.11
CA ASP A 50 0.98 6.45 14.37
C ASP A 50 2.47 6.78 14.19
N MET A 51 3.22 5.94 13.47
CA MET A 51 4.62 6.20 13.12
C MET A 51 4.77 7.43 12.24
N VAL A 52 3.88 7.62 11.25
CA VAL A 52 3.86 8.82 10.41
C VAL A 52 3.62 10.07 11.25
N LYS A 53 2.69 9.99 12.23
CA LYS A 53 2.40 11.11 13.13
C LYS A 53 3.58 11.45 14.04
N ASP A 54 4.24 10.44 14.60
CA ASP A 54 5.27 10.63 15.64
C ASP A 54 6.65 10.93 15.05
N ALA A 55 7.03 10.26 13.96
CA ALA A 55 8.36 10.35 13.35
C ALA A 55 8.38 11.09 12.00
N GLY A 56 7.21 11.39 11.43
CA GLY A 56 7.07 12.00 10.12
C GLY A 56 7.16 11.00 8.96
N ILE A 57 6.66 11.44 7.79
CA ILE A 57 6.58 10.57 6.61
C ILE A 57 7.95 10.12 6.11
N ARG A 58 8.96 10.99 6.08
CA ARG A 58 10.30 10.65 5.59
C ARG A 58 10.90 9.48 6.37
N LYS A 59 10.92 9.57 7.70
CA LYS A 59 11.48 8.53 8.57
C LYS A 59 10.69 7.22 8.46
N THR A 60 9.38 7.31 8.32
CA THR A 60 8.52 6.14 8.10
C THR A 60 8.88 5.43 6.80
N LEU A 61 9.02 6.16 5.70
CA LEU A 61 9.38 5.58 4.39
C LEU A 61 10.78 4.95 4.39
N GLU A 62 11.77 5.59 5.01
CA GLU A 62 13.11 5.02 5.19
C GLU A 62 13.06 3.67 5.92
N THR A 63 12.26 3.60 6.99
CA THR A 63 12.09 2.36 7.76
C THR A 63 11.40 1.27 6.95
N VAL A 64 10.36 1.62 6.20
CA VAL A 64 9.61 0.69 5.33
C VAL A 64 10.50 0.14 4.21
N ALA A 65 11.33 1.00 3.59
CA ALA A 65 12.29 0.59 2.58
C ALA A 65 13.34 -0.38 3.15
N GLN A 66 13.87 -0.10 4.36
CA GLN A 66 14.82 -0.98 5.04
C GLN A 66 14.23 -2.36 5.38
N MET A 67 12.92 -2.44 5.59
CA MET A 67 12.19 -3.71 5.79
C MET A 67 12.00 -4.51 4.48
N GLY A 68 12.34 -3.94 3.31
CA GLY A 68 12.26 -4.60 2.02
C GLY A 68 10.94 -4.40 1.28
N TYR A 69 10.06 -3.53 1.75
CA TYR A 69 8.87 -3.13 1.00
C TYR A 69 9.26 -2.23 -0.16
N ASN A 70 8.66 -2.45 -1.32
CA ASN A 70 8.95 -1.69 -2.53
C ASN A 70 7.70 -1.11 -3.21
N HIS A 71 6.52 -1.39 -2.69
CA HIS A 71 5.27 -0.80 -3.15
C HIS A 71 4.50 -0.21 -1.96
N LEU A 72 3.84 0.91 -2.21
CA LEU A 72 3.09 1.65 -1.20
C LEU A 72 1.67 1.92 -1.66
N GLU A 73 0.74 1.85 -0.71
CA GLU A 73 -0.54 2.50 -0.76
C GLU A 73 -0.56 3.60 0.30
N THR A 74 -0.85 4.84 -0.11
CA THR A 74 -0.90 5.98 0.80
C THR A 74 -2.30 6.19 1.38
N ALA A 75 -2.38 6.95 2.49
CA ALA A 75 -3.65 7.34 3.12
C ALA A 75 -3.57 8.77 3.72
N GLY A 76 -2.70 9.61 3.16
CA GLY A 76 -2.39 10.92 3.73
C GLY A 76 -2.58 12.08 2.76
N TYR A 77 -3.74 12.14 2.07
CA TYR A 77 -4.07 13.25 1.19
C TYR A 77 -4.78 14.36 1.96
N ASN A 78 -4.37 15.60 1.73
CA ASN A 78 -5.08 16.79 2.16
C ASN A 78 -4.81 17.94 1.19
N ASP A 79 -5.88 18.46 0.59
CA ASP A 79 -5.92 19.68 -0.23
C ASP A 79 -4.78 19.83 -1.25
N GLY A 80 -4.51 18.78 -2.03
CA GLY A 80 -3.49 18.78 -3.08
C GLY A 80 -2.10 18.37 -2.60
N LYS A 81 -1.95 17.98 -1.34
CA LYS A 81 -0.70 17.50 -0.76
C LYS A 81 -0.80 16.05 -0.29
N ILE A 82 0.30 15.33 -0.34
CA ILE A 82 0.43 13.95 0.12
C ILE A 82 1.34 13.95 1.36
N TYR A 83 0.78 13.66 2.53
CA TYR A 83 1.47 13.79 3.83
C TYR A 83 2.09 15.18 4.04
N GLY A 84 1.42 16.24 3.56
CA GLY A 84 1.88 17.62 3.67
C GLY A 84 2.93 18.05 2.63
N LEU A 85 3.38 17.16 1.77
CA LEU A 85 4.36 17.42 0.72
C LEU A 85 3.66 17.71 -0.62
N GLU A 86 4.32 18.50 -1.45
CA GLU A 86 3.92 18.64 -2.85
C GLU A 86 4.05 17.30 -3.58
N PRO A 87 3.18 17.01 -4.57
CA PRO A 87 3.14 15.71 -5.25
C PRO A 87 4.48 15.28 -5.84
N ALA A 88 5.20 16.21 -6.48
CA ALA A 88 6.51 15.95 -7.07
C ALA A 88 7.59 15.66 -6.00
N GLU A 89 7.52 16.34 -4.86
CA GLU A 89 8.43 16.12 -3.74
C GLU A 89 8.19 14.75 -3.10
N PHE A 90 6.93 14.39 -2.88
CA PHE A 90 6.57 13.07 -2.38
C PHE A 90 7.04 11.97 -3.33
N LYS A 91 6.79 12.12 -4.64
CA LYS A 91 7.26 11.19 -5.67
C LYS A 91 8.76 11.00 -5.61
N LYS A 92 9.51 12.11 -5.60
CA LYS A 92 10.97 12.06 -5.53
C LYS A 92 11.45 11.31 -4.28
N MET A 93 10.85 11.57 -3.13
CA MET A 93 11.20 10.89 -1.87
C MET A 93 11.01 9.37 -1.95
N VAL A 94 9.91 8.92 -2.55
CA VAL A 94 9.60 7.49 -2.75
C VAL A 94 10.58 6.85 -3.75
N ASP A 95 10.84 7.53 -4.87
CA ASP A 95 11.76 7.06 -5.91
C ASP A 95 13.21 6.96 -5.39
N ASP A 96 13.68 7.93 -4.62
CA ASP A 96 15.01 7.94 -4.00
C ASP A 96 15.25 6.74 -3.07
N LEU A 97 14.18 6.18 -2.50
CA LEU A 97 14.21 4.98 -1.66
C LEU A 97 14.00 3.67 -2.45
N GLY A 98 13.93 3.74 -3.79
CA GLY A 98 13.71 2.58 -4.65
C GLY A 98 12.30 1.98 -4.55
N MET A 99 11.34 2.74 -4.03
CA MET A 99 9.95 2.32 -3.88
C MET A 99 9.04 2.91 -4.95
N LYS A 100 7.79 2.46 -5.00
CA LYS A 100 6.72 3.00 -5.85
C LYS A 100 5.45 3.19 -5.04
N ALA A 101 4.86 4.38 -5.09
CA ALA A 101 3.52 4.61 -4.62
C ALA A 101 2.54 4.25 -5.76
N THR A 102 1.79 3.18 -5.58
CA THR A 102 0.93 2.61 -6.63
C THR A 102 -0.51 3.04 -6.48
N SER A 103 -1.01 3.14 -5.25
CA SER A 103 -2.39 3.46 -4.94
C SER A 103 -2.51 4.40 -3.74
N ALA A 104 -3.61 5.14 -3.72
CA ALA A 104 -3.99 5.99 -2.61
C ALA A 104 -5.33 5.53 -2.04
N HIS A 105 -5.36 5.35 -0.73
CA HIS A 105 -6.56 5.12 0.06
C HIS A 105 -7.18 6.47 0.39
N LEU A 106 -8.26 6.82 -0.30
CA LEU A 106 -8.83 8.15 -0.27
C LEU A 106 -10.35 8.07 -0.21
N GLY A 107 -10.96 8.70 0.78
CA GLY A 107 -12.40 8.73 0.93
C GLY A 107 -12.91 10.08 1.37
N ARG A 108 -14.05 10.46 0.85
CA ARG A 108 -14.80 11.65 1.22
C ARG A 108 -16.29 11.35 1.16
N GLU A 109 -17.04 11.82 2.15
CA GLU A 109 -18.50 11.86 2.03
C GLU A 109 -18.91 12.91 0.98
N LEU A 110 -19.93 12.59 0.20
CA LEU A 110 -20.52 13.53 -0.74
C LEU A 110 -21.22 14.65 0.03
N SER A 111 -20.87 15.90 -0.24
CA SER A 111 -21.41 17.07 0.46
C SER A 111 -22.87 17.35 0.07
N GLY A 112 -23.28 16.89 -1.11
CA GLY A 112 -24.56 17.22 -1.75
C GLY A 112 -24.45 18.37 -2.76
N ASP A 113 -23.30 19.05 -2.79
CA ASP A 113 -22.94 19.99 -3.86
C ASP A 113 -22.07 19.23 -4.88
N TYR A 114 -22.66 18.89 -6.01
CA TYR A 114 -22.01 18.10 -7.05
C TYR A 114 -20.74 18.76 -7.56
N GLU A 115 -20.78 20.05 -7.86
CA GLU A 115 -19.65 20.79 -8.41
C GLU A 115 -18.48 20.85 -7.42
N ALA A 116 -18.77 21.10 -6.15
CA ALA A 116 -17.75 21.12 -5.10
C ALA A 116 -17.15 19.72 -4.87
N ASP A 117 -17.94 18.66 -4.93
CA ASP A 117 -17.46 17.31 -4.79
C ASP A 117 -16.59 16.90 -6.00
N MET A 118 -17.02 17.23 -7.22
CA MET A 118 -16.25 16.94 -8.45
C MET A 118 -14.96 17.75 -8.50
N ALA A 119 -14.95 19.01 -8.08
CA ALA A 119 -13.75 19.83 -8.00
C ALA A 119 -12.73 19.21 -7.02
N TRP A 120 -13.20 18.71 -5.87
CA TRP A 120 -12.34 18.05 -4.91
C TRP A 120 -11.74 16.74 -5.47
N TRP A 121 -12.57 15.89 -6.10
CA TRP A 121 -12.09 14.66 -6.71
C TRP A 121 -11.12 14.91 -7.86
N SER A 122 -11.40 15.88 -8.72
CA SER A 122 -10.49 16.27 -9.80
C SER A 122 -9.13 16.69 -9.25
N LYS A 123 -9.11 17.55 -8.23
CA LYS A 123 -7.87 17.96 -7.57
C LYS A 123 -7.12 16.80 -6.94
N ALA A 124 -7.83 15.87 -6.32
CA ALA A 124 -7.24 14.68 -5.73
C ALA A 124 -6.62 13.76 -6.80
N ILE A 125 -7.32 13.55 -7.92
CA ILE A 125 -6.85 12.75 -9.06
C ILE A 125 -5.59 13.39 -9.65
N ASP A 126 -5.60 14.68 -9.93
CA ASP A 126 -4.46 15.41 -10.51
C ASP A 126 -3.22 15.37 -9.60
N THR A 127 -3.44 15.53 -8.29
CA THR A 127 -2.38 15.40 -7.28
C THR A 127 -1.71 14.03 -7.32
N HIS A 128 -2.51 12.97 -7.32
CA HIS A 128 -1.97 11.61 -7.31
C HIS A 128 -1.37 11.21 -8.67
N ASN A 129 -1.98 11.66 -9.78
CA ASN A 129 -1.42 11.47 -11.11
C ASN A 129 -0.03 12.13 -11.23
N THR A 130 0.13 13.37 -10.76
CA THR A 130 1.42 14.07 -10.70
C THR A 130 2.46 13.30 -9.88
N ALA A 131 2.05 12.67 -8.81
CA ALA A 131 2.90 11.82 -7.98
C ALA A 131 3.13 10.40 -8.55
N GLY A 132 2.54 10.07 -9.72
CA GLY A 132 2.76 8.81 -10.42
C GLY A 132 1.92 7.63 -9.94
N PHE A 133 0.84 7.88 -9.22
CA PHE A 133 -0.09 6.84 -8.79
C PHE A 133 -0.93 6.32 -9.96
N LYS A 134 -1.34 5.05 -9.86
CA LYS A 134 -2.20 4.41 -10.85
C LYS A 134 -3.65 4.30 -10.41
N TYR A 135 -3.89 4.24 -9.11
CA TYR A 135 -5.21 3.97 -8.56
C TYR A 135 -5.49 4.88 -7.37
N ILE A 136 -6.74 5.32 -7.29
CA ILE A 136 -7.36 5.85 -6.08
C ILE A 136 -8.40 4.83 -5.64
N ILE A 137 -8.33 4.43 -4.37
CA ILE A 137 -9.20 3.44 -3.78
C ILE A 137 -10.05 4.13 -2.73
N MET A 138 -11.36 4.15 -2.95
CA MET A 138 -12.31 4.61 -1.94
C MET A 138 -12.55 3.48 -0.93
N PRO A 139 -12.08 3.62 0.32
CA PRO A 139 -12.10 2.53 1.31
C PRO A 139 -13.48 2.26 1.88
N TRP A 140 -14.35 3.23 1.79
CA TRP A 140 -15.68 3.17 2.35
C TRP A 140 -16.63 4.15 1.68
N ALA A 141 -17.90 3.83 1.71
CA ALA A 141 -19.00 4.75 1.45
C ALA A 141 -19.98 4.68 2.61
N PRO A 142 -20.68 5.76 2.96
CA PRO A 142 -21.61 5.78 4.08
C PRO A 142 -22.95 5.08 3.71
N LEU A 143 -22.86 3.82 3.30
CA LEU A 143 -23.97 2.98 2.84
C LEU A 143 -24.27 1.85 3.86
N LYS A 144 -24.17 2.16 5.16
CA LYS A 144 -24.45 1.19 6.26
C LYS A 144 -25.58 1.68 7.15
N GLY A 145 -26.30 0.74 7.74
CA GLY A 145 -27.42 1.02 8.67
C GLY A 145 -28.51 1.83 7.97
N GLU A 146 -29.02 2.84 8.62
CA GLU A 146 -30.11 3.71 8.11
C GLU A 146 -29.73 4.46 6.80
N ARG A 147 -28.44 4.58 6.50
CA ARG A 147 -27.95 5.20 5.26
C ARG A 147 -27.87 4.24 4.07
N ALA A 148 -28.13 2.95 4.27
CA ALA A 148 -28.15 1.94 3.21
C ALA A 148 -29.50 1.94 2.46
N THR A 149 -29.92 3.09 1.96
CA THR A 149 -31.14 3.26 1.16
C THR A 149 -30.82 3.15 -0.33
N LEU A 150 -31.82 2.75 -1.13
CA LEU A 150 -31.68 2.68 -2.58
C LEU A 150 -31.29 4.04 -3.17
N ASP A 151 -31.83 5.13 -2.65
CA ASP A 151 -31.54 6.49 -3.13
C ASP A 151 -30.07 6.88 -2.84
N ASN A 152 -29.54 6.55 -1.64
CA ASN A 152 -28.13 6.77 -1.37
C ASN A 152 -27.23 5.92 -2.25
N ILE A 153 -27.58 4.67 -2.49
CA ILE A 153 -26.80 3.80 -3.39
C ILE A 153 -26.78 4.38 -4.79
N LYS A 154 -27.91 4.80 -5.33
CA LYS A 154 -28.01 5.46 -6.65
C LYS A 154 -27.19 6.74 -6.68
N ARG A 155 -27.35 7.60 -5.66
CA ARG A 155 -26.59 8.85 -5.56
C ARG A 155 -25.07 8.62 -5.65
N TYR A 156 -24.54 7.63 -4.92
CA TYR A 156 -23.11 7.29 -5.02
C TYR A 156 -22.73 6.71 -6.38
N ALA A 157 -23.58 5.90 -7.00
CA ALA A 157 -23.33 5.36 -8.33
C ALA A 157 -23.31 6.44 -9.43
N ASP A 158 -24.08 7.51 -9.26
CA ASP A 158 -24.13 8.63 -10.21
C ASP A 158 -22.88 9.53 -10.14
N TYR A 159 -22.10 9.46 -9.05
CA TYR A 159 -20.86 10.22 -8.85
C TYR A 159 -19.62 9.52 -9.44
N PHE A 160 -19.64 8.18 -9.53
CA PHE A 160 -18.50 7.33 -9.91
C PHE A 160 -18.81 6.38 -11.07
#